data_bd65da14436aa8e1666929d319101d36
#
_entry.id   bd65da14436aa8e1666929d319101d36
#
_cell.length_a   1.000
_cell.length_b   1.000
_cell.length_c   1.000
_cell.angle_alpha   90.00
_cell.angle_beta   90.00
_cell.angle_gamma   90.00
#
_symmetry.space_group_name_H-M   'P 1'
#
loop_
_entity.id
_entity.type
_entity.pdbx_description
1 polymer ?
#
loop_
_entity_poly.entity_id
_entity_poly.type
_entity_poly.pdbx_seq_one_letter_code
_entity_poly.pdbx_strand_id
1 'polypeptide(L)'
;MKRLLYLFLLLLAPTTLYAQMLFSENMTMSLDSTKTLQGMITPSLNFQTDKENVLTFKNSANLNILIHRSRVVNILNKFEFSSYGKNVALSGGYLHGEFRYLLDRSFEIYPYAESQWAASRGMAFKFSSGLQSRYRLVNTRSTLLWATAGLFYEHEEW
;
A
#
# COMPACT_ATOMS: atom_id res chain seq x y z
N MET A 1 -1.47 -35.48 -18.62
CA MET A 1 -1.69 -34.08 -19.03
C MET A 1 -3.05 -33.54 -18.59
N LYS A 2 -4.20 -34.18 -18.82
CA LYS A 2 -5.54 -33.67 -18.42
C LYS A 2 -5.69 -33.40 -16.92
N ARG A 3 -5.12 -34.25 -16.03
CA ARG A 3 -5.18 -34.07 -14.57
C ARG A 3 -4.39 -32.83 -14.07
N LEU A 4 -3.29 -32.51 -14.73
CA LEU A 4 -2.49 -31.31 -14.42
C LEU A 4 -3.23 -30.03 -14.82
N LEU A 5 -3.98 -30.08 -15.93
CA LEU A 5 -4.81 -28.97 -16.39
C LEU A 5 -5.95 -28.66 -15.42
N TYR A 6 -6.60 -29.71 -14.85
CA TYR A 6 -7.64 -29.52 -13.83
C TYR A 6 -7.10 -28.96 -12.51
N LEU A 7 -5.89 -29.37 -12.13
CA LEU A 7 -5.21 -28.82 -10.93
C LEU A 7 -4.88 -27.35 -11.13
N PHE A 8 -4.45 -26.96 -12.33
CA PHE A 8 -4.17 -25.58 -12.70
C PHE A 8 -5.46 -24.73 -12.78
N LEU A 9 -6.54 -25.27 -13.30
CA LEU A 9 -7.86 -24.63 -13.32
C LEU A 9 -8.46 -24.47 -11.91
N LEU A 10 -8.21 -25.42 -10.99
CA LEU A 10 -8.65 -25.33 -9.59
C LEU A 10 -7.87 -24.25 -8.82
N LEU A 11 -6.59 -24.03 -9.15
CA LEU A 11 -5.77 -22.94 -8.60
C LEU A 11 -6.18 -21.56 -9.14
N LEU A 12 -6.84 -21.51 -10.29
CA LEU A 12 -7.38 -20.30 -10.90
C LEU A 12 -8.84 -20.03 -10.50
N ALA A 13 -9.46 -20.91 -9.70
CA ALA A 13 -10.80 -20.64 -9.18
C ALA A 13 -10.73 -19.32 -8.38
N PRO A 14 -11.48 -18.28 -8.76
CA PRO A 14 -11.52 -17.04 -8.04
C PRO A 14 -12.14 -17.33 -6.67
N THR A 15 -11.30 -17.50 -5.66
CA THR A 15 -11.78 -17.29 -4.31
C THR A 15 -12.24 -15.84 -4.30
N THR A 16 -13.51 -15.62 -4.04
CA THR A 16 -14.08 -14.28 -3.86
C THR A 16 -13.45 -13.69 -2.60
N LEU A 17 -12.23 -13.23 -2.74
CA LEU A 17 -11.55 -12.44 -1.71
C LEU A 17 -12.18 -11.05 -1.78
N TYR A 18 -13.10 -10.79 -0.88
CA TYR A 18 -13.61 -9.46 -0.57
C TYR A 18 -12.53 -8.64 0.16
N ALA A 19 -11.33 -8.59 -0.38
CA ALA A 19 -10.31 -7.68 0.08
C ALA A 19 -10.46 -6.36 -0.68
N GLN A 20 -11.35 -5.50 -0.23
CA GLN A 20 -11.38 -4.11 -0.72
C GLN A 20 -10.22 -3.36 -0.11
N MET A 21 -9.09 -3.32 -0.78
CA MET A 21 -8.04 -2.36 -0.50
C MET A 21 -8.57 -0.95 -0.82
N LEU A 22 -8.97 -0.23 0.22
CA LEU A 22 -9.52 1.12 0.09
C LEU A 22 -8.50 2.17 -0.36
N PHE A 23 -7.20 1.91 -0.22
CA PHE A 23 -6.11 2.85 -0.50
C PHE A 23 -4.90 2.19 -1.17
N SER A 24 -5.10 1.43 -2.24
CA SER A 24 -4.01 0.75 -2.98
C SER A 24 -3.34 1.63 -4.04
N GLU A 25 -3.20 2.92 -3.81
CA GLU A 25 -2.40 3.75 -4.70
C GLU A 25 -0.91 3.50 -4.44
N ASN A 26 -0.23 2.93 -5.42
CA ASN A 26 1.21 2.73 -5.41
C ASN A 26 1.94 4.09 -5.44
N MET A 27 2.14 4.68 -4.27
CA MET A 27 3.01 5.85 -4.12
C MET A 27 4.48 5.41 -4.10
N THR A 28 4.94 4.83 -5.19
CA THR A 28 6.35 4.45 -5.32
C THR A 28 7.19 5.69 -5.62
N MET A 29 7.90 6.16 -4.62
CA MET A 29 8.96 7.12 -4.84
C MET A 29 10.19 6.40 -5.40
N SER A 30 10.80 6.94 -6.46
CA SER A 30 12.08 6.43 -6.96
C SER A 30 13.14 6.52 -5.87
N LEU A 31 13.72 5.39 -5.49
CA LEU A 31 14.75 5.34 -4.47
C LEU A 31 16.11 5.75 -5.07
N ASP A 32 16.69 6.83 -4.54
CA ASP A 32 18.06 7.24 -4.83
C ASP A 32 19.00 6.58 -3.79
N SER A 33 19.78 5.61 -4.22
CA SER A 33 20.69 4.84 -3.36
C SER A 33 21.83 5.68 -2.75
N THR A 34 22.00 6.93 -3.15
CA THR A 34 23.01 7.84 -2.62
C THR A 34 22.53 8.61 -1.39
N LYS A 35 21.21 8.67 -1.14
CA LYS A 35 20.60 9.44 -0.06
C LYS A 35 20.10 8.53 1.06
N THR A 36 20.52 8.83 2.29
CA THR A 36 20.08 8.08 3.47
C THR A 36 18.62 8.32 3.82
N LEU A 37 18.13 9.53 3.63
CA LEU A 37 16.75 9.94 3.93
C LEU A 37 16.13 10.58 2.70
N GLN A 38 14.96 10.09 2.31
CA GLN A 38 14.20 10.64 1.21
C GLN A 38 12.73 10.69 1.61
N GLY A 39 12.12 11.84 1.44
CA GLY A 39 10.72 12.03 1.81
C GLY A 39 9.98 12.89 0.82
N MET A 40 8.69 12.63 0.68
CA MET A 40 7.76 13.43 -0.09
C MET A 40 6.48 13.61 0.72
N ILE A 41 6.00 14.84 0.83
CA ILE A 41 4.73 15.17 1.47
C ILE A 41 3.92 15.96 0.45
N THR A 42 2.69 15.54 0.23
CA THR A 42 1.79 16.13 -0.77
C THR A 42 0.45 16.49 -0.12
N PRO A 43 0.36 17.65 0.54
CA PRO A 43 -0.91 18.16 1.03
C PRO A 43 -1.76 18.71 -0.11
N SER A 44 -3.06 18.52 -0.04
CA SER A 44 -4.05 19.10 -0.96
C SER A 44 -5.24 19.61 -0.14
N LEU A 45 -5.60 20.85 -0.37
CA LEU A 45 -6.77 21.50 0.20
C LEU A 45 -7.66 21.98 -0.94
N ASN A 46 -8.90 21.53 -0.95
CA ASN A 46 -9.91 21.99 -1.87
C ASN A 46 -11.10 22.56 -1.09
N PHE A 47 -11.50 23.77 -1.46
CA PHE A 47 -12.67 24.44 -0.91
C PHE A 47 -13.61 24.80 -2.06
N GLN A 48 -14.83 24.35 -1.98
CA GLN A 48 -15.86 24.61 -2.97
C GLN A 48 -17.12 25.12 -2.27
N THR A 49 -17.69 26.20 -2.79
CA THR A 49 -18.96 26.76 -2.33
C THR A 49 -20.00 26.54 -3.42
N ASP A 50 -21.03 25.80 -3.09
CA ASP A 50 -22.20 25.59 -3.94
C ASP A 50 -23.44 25.85 -3.07
N LYS A 51 -24.37 24.91 -2.94
CA LYS A 51 -25.51 25.01 -1.99
C LYS A 51 -25.04 24.93 -0.54
N GLU A 52 -23.99 24.18 -0.31
CA GLU A 52 -23.29 24.01 0.97
C GLU A 52 -21.79 24.14 0.75
N ASN A 53 -21.07 24.54 1.78
CA ASN A 53 -19.62 24.61 1.73
C ASN A 53 -19.02 23.19 1.80
N VAL A 54 -18.18 22.85 0.85
CA VAL A 54 -17.42 21.60 0.81
C VAL A 54 -15.95 21.89 1.07
N LEU A 55 -15.43 21.31 2.14
CA LEU A 55 -14.00 21.34 2.45
C LEU A 55 -13.44 19.94 2.30
N THR A 56 -12.43 19.78 1.45
CA THR A 56 -11.70 18.53 1.30
C THR A 56 -10.23 18.76 1.58
N PHE A 57 -9.71 18.04 2.55
CA PHE A 57 -8.30 18.00 2.87
C PHE A 57 -7.77 16.58 2.63
N LYS A 58 -6.69 16.48 1.86
CA LYS A 58 -5.96 15.24 1.63
C LYS A 58 -4.49 15.49 1.93
N ASN A 59 -3.85 14.51 2.52
CA ASN A 59 -2.41 14.51 2.70
C ASN A 59 -1.88 13.12 2.40
N SER A 60 -0.79 13.06 1.66
CA SER A 60 -0.01 11.84 1.50
C SER A 60 1.45 12.13 1.80
N ALA A 61 2.08 11.23 2.52
CA ALA A 61 3.48 11.29 2.85
C ALA A 61 4.13 9.95 2.58
N ASN A 62 5.33 9.99 2.00
CA ASN A 62 6.19 8.83 1.78
C ASN A 62 7.57 9.16 2.31
N LEU A 63 8.12 8.27 3.14
CA LEU A 63 9.44 8.40 3.74
C LEU A 63 10.22 7.11 3.49
N ASN A 64 11.39 7.23 2.86
CA ASN A 64 12.36 6.15 2.70
C ASN A 64 13.60 6.45 3.52
N ILE A 65 13.99 5.51 4.38
CA ILE A 65 15.19 5.57 5.21
C ILE A 65 16.11 4.44 4.79
N LEU A 66 17.24 4.79 4.19
CA LEU A 66 18.29 3.83 3.81
C LEU A 66 19.17 3.57 5.03
N ILE A 67 19.02 2.41 5.68
CA ILE A 67 19.82 2.04 6.85
C ILE A 67 21.19 1.52 6.42
N HIS A 68 21.25 0.81 5.33
CA HIS A 68 22.48 0.28 4.72
C HIS A 68 22.24 0.13 3.23
N ARG A 69 23.27 -0.05 2.42
CA ARG A 69 23.13 -0.17 0.95
C ARG A 69 22.11 -1.22 0.49
N SER A 70 21.74 -2.15 1.38
CA SER A 70 20.80 -3.26 1.09
C SER A 70 19.54 -3.26 1.95
N ARG A 71 19.29 -2.23 2.77
CA ARG A 71 18.15 -2.21 3.70
C ARG A 71 17.46 -0.86 3.70
N VAL A 72 16.16 -0.87 3.45
CA VAL A 72 15.33 0.33 3.41
C VAL A 72 14.13 0.16 4.31
N VAL A 73 13.85 1.15 5.14
CA VAL A 73 12.55 1.32 5.81
C VAL A 73 11.74 2.29 4.97
N ASN A 74 10.56 1.87 4.57
CA ASN A 74 9.59 2.72 3.89
C ASN A 74 8.39 2.93 4.79
N ILE A 75 7.97 4.19 4.93
CA ILE A 75 6.78 4.58 5.69
C ILE A 75 5.88 5.39 4.76
N LEU A 76 4.65 4.94 4.61
CA LEU A 76 3.62 5.59 3.82
C LEU A 76 2.49 6.02 4.74
N ASN A 77 2.05 7.24 4.59
CA ASN A 77 0.86 7.77 5.25
C ASN A 77 -0.06 8.42 4.21
N LYS A 78 -1.34 8.16 4.34
CA LYS A 78 -2.39 8.85 3.59
C LYS A 78 -3.51 9.21 4.55
N PHE A 79 -3.98 10.43 4.46
CA PHE A 79 -5.11 10.95 5.22
C PHE A 79 -6.05 11.70 4.28
N GLU A 80 -7.35 11.46 4.43
CA GLU A 80 -8.38 12.14 3.66
C GLU A 80 -9.53 12.54 4.59
N PHE A 81 -9.93 13.79 4.51
CA PHE A 81 -11.06 14.36 5.22
C PHE A 81 -11.88 15.22 4.27
N SER A 82 -13.19 15.07 4.29
CA SER A 82 -14.11 15.95 3.56
C SER A 82 -15.33 16.24 4.41
N SER A 83 -15.77 17.49 4.42
CA SER A 83 -17.00 17.93 5.05
C SER A 83 -17.95 18.56 4.04
N TYR A 84 -19.23 18.38 4.24
CA TYR A 84 -20.32 19.03 3.50
C TYR A 84 -21.17 19.81 4.49
N GLY A 85 -21.09 21.13 4.47
CA GLY A 85 -21.66 21.99 5.49
C GLY A 85 -21.09 21.66 6.87
N LYS A 86 -21.97 21.27 7.79
CA LYS A 86 -21.60 20.85 9.16
C LYS A 86 -21.32 19.36 9.31
N ASN A 87 -21.55 18.57 8.28
CA ASN A 87 -21.45 17.11 8.33
C ASN A 87 -20.11 16.63 7.75
N VAL A 88 -19.53 15.62 8.39
CA VAL A 88 -18.37 14.92 7.87
C VAL A 88 -18.84 13.95 6.80
N ALA A 89 -18.44 14.19 5.54
CA ALA A 89 -18.80 13.34 4.41
C ALA A 89 -17.80 12.20 4.19
N LEU A 90 -16.52 12.45 4.45
CA LEU A 90 -15.45 11.49 4.31
C LEU A 90 -14.41 11.70 5.41
N SER A 91 -14.02 10.63 6.07
CA SER A 91 -12.90 10.63 7.02
C SER A 91 -12.24 9.27 6.97
N GLY A 92 -10.96 9.25 6.66
CA GLY A 92 -10.21 8.02 6.59
C GLY A 92 -8.71 8.25 6.52
N GLY A 93 -7.97 7.22 6.81
CA GLY A 93 -6.52 7.25 6.76
C GLY A 93 -5.90 5.87 6.64
N TYR A 94 -4.64 5.90 6.27
CA TYR A 94 -3.83 4.72 6.03
C TYR A 94 -2.39 5.02 6.47
N LEU A 95 -1.83 4.10 7.22
CA LEU A 95 -0.43 4.11 7.62
C LEU A 95 0.16 2.75 7.31
N HIS A 96 1.20 2.73 6.50
CA HIS A 96 1.92 1.52 6.11
C HIS A 96 3.40 1.70 6.41
N GLY A 97 3.98 0.67 7.01
CA GLY A 97 5.41 0.57 7.24
C GLY A 97 5.93 -0.75 6.69
N GLU A 98 6.97 -0.69 5.89
CA GLU A 98 7.65 -1.89 5.40
C GLU A 98 9.16 -1.80 5.57
N PHE A 99 9.78 -2.93 5.82
CA PHE A 99 11.22 -3.07 5.85
C PHE A 99 11.65 -3.91 4.65
N ARG A 100 12.37 -3.29 3.71
CA ARG A 100 12.90 -3.97 2.53
C ARG A 100 14.27 -4.52 2.84
N TYR A 101 14.40 -5.82 2.79
CA TYR A 101 15.67 -6.50 2.82
C TYR A 101 16.07 -6.83 1.37
N LEU A 102 16.97 -6.00 0.81
CA LEU A 102 17.46 -6.14 -0.55
C LEU A 102 18.63 -7.12 -0.51
N LEU A 103 18.42 -8.31 -1.01
CA LEU A 103 19.49 -9.27 -1.22
C LEU A 103 20.19 -8.95 -2.55
N ASP A 104 21.51 -9.09 -2.60
CA ASP A 104 22.34 -8.79 -3.80
C ASP A 104 21.98 -9.63 -5.01
N ARG A 105 21.10 -10.59 -4.84
CA ARG A 105 20.58 -11.44 -5.90
C ARG A 105 19.11 -11.16 -6.15
N SER A 106 18.52 -11.80 -7.06
CA SER A 106 17.15 -11.62 -7.53
C SER A 106 16.05 -11.84 -6.50
N PHE A 107 16.35 -11.89 -5.20
CA PHE A 107 15.42 -12.19 -4.13
C PHE A 107 15.36 -11.08 -3.09
N GLU A 108 14.17 -10.69 -2.70
CA GLU A 108 13.89 -9.64 -1.73
C GLU A 108 12.83 -10.11 -0.73
N ILE A 109 12.92 -9.66 0.51
CA ILE A 109 11.97 -9.97 1.59
C ILE A 109 11.46 -8.65 2.17
N TYR A 110 10.13 -8.55 2.35
CA TYR A 110 9.42 -7.38 2.84
C TYR A 110 8.48 -7.75 4.00
N PRO A 111 8.93 -7.74 5.24
CA PRO A 111 7.99 -7.64 6.36
C PRO A 111 7.32 -6.28 6.34
N TYR A 112 6.02 -6.24 6.59
CA TYR A 112 5.23 -5.03 6.63
C TYR A 112 4.17 -5.07 7.72
N ALA A 113 3.74 -3.90 8.12
CA ALA A 113 2.55 -3.69 8.94
C ALA A 113 1.82 -2.45 8.43
N GLU A 114 0.50 -2.51 8.47
CA GLU A 114 -0.35 -1.41 8.05
C GLU A 114 -1.57 -1.27 8.93
N SER A 115 -2.03 -0.05 9.07
CA SER A 115 -3.29 0.27 9.73
C SER A 115 -4.10 1.20 8.85
N GLN A 116 -5.41 1.02 8.87
CA GLN A 116 -6.36 1.76 8.06
C GLN A 116 -7.62 2.04 8.88
N TRP A 117 -8.24 3.19 8.66
CA TRP A 117 -9.53 3.54 9.22
C TRP A 117 -10.35 4.32 8.19
N ALA A 118 -11.65 4.13 8.18
CA ALA A 118 -12.56 4.80 7.26
C ALA A 118 -13.94 4.95 7.92
N ALA A 119 -14.01 5.78 8.95
CA ALA A 119 -15.22 5.97 9.77
C ALA A 119 -16.47 6.33 8.94
N SER A 120 -16.32 7.13 7.88
CA SER A 120 -17.42 7.46 6.96
C SER A 120 -17.96 6.27 6.16
N ARG A 121 -17.26 5.16 6.13
CA ARG A 121 -17.68 3.90 5.48
C ARG A 121 -18.06 2.82 6.49
N GLY A 122 -18.12 3.16 7.78
CA GLY A 122 -18.43 2.22 8.87
C GLY A 122 -17.23 1.40 9.35
N MET A 123 -16.06 1.51 8.73
CA MET A 123 -14.85 0.80 9.17
C MET A 123 -14.16 1.59 10.27
N ALA A 124 -14.21 1.09 11.50
CA ALA A 124 -13.55 1.72 12.64
C ALA A 124 -12.03 1.57 12.55
N PHE A 125 -11.57 0.36 12.27
CA PHE A 125 -10.16 0.06 12.22
C PHE A 125 -9.89 -1.22 11.43
N LYS A 126 -8.79 -1.24 10.70
CA LYS A 126 -8.24 -2.42 10.04
C LYS A 126 -6.74 -2.45 10.27
N PHE A 127 -6.23 -3.58 10.69
CA PHE A 127 -4.82 -3.84 10.85
C PHE A 127 -4.42 -5.04 10.00
N SER A 128 -3.34 -4.90 9.26
CA SER A 128 -2.72 -6.02 8.56
C SER A 128 -1.22 -6.05 8.85
N SER A 129 -0.66 -7.23 8.94
CA SER A 129 0.78 -7.43 9.00
C SER A 129 1.17 -8.69 8.25
N GLY A 130 2.33 -8.69 7.64
CA GLY A 130 2.72 -9.82 6.82
C GLY A 130 4.18 -9.83 6.42
N LEU A 131 4.51 -10.89 5.70
CA LEU A 131 5.80 -11.10 5.09
C LEU A 131 5.60 -11.39 3.61
N GLN A 132 6.15 -10.55 2.76
CA GLN A 132 6.18 -10.77 1.33
C GLN A 132 7.59 -11.13 0.88
N SER A 133 7.69 -12.00 -0.09
CA SER A 133 8.91 -12.32 -0.82
C SER A 133 8.73 -11.99 -2.29
N ARG A 134 9.77 -11.47 -2.88
CA ARG A 134 9.77 -11.06 -4.29
C ARG A 134 10.99 -11.63 -4.99
N TYR A 135 10.76 -12.31 -6.09
CA TYR A 135 11.79 -12.93 -6.89
C TYR A 135 11.83 -12.34 -8.29
N ARG A 136 13.00 -11.89 -8.72
CA ARG A 136 13.22 -11.35 -10.05
C ARG A 136 13.37 -12.48 -11.07
N LEU A 137 12.37 -12.64 -11.93
CA LEU A 137 12.35 -13.68 -12.96
C LEU A 137 13.13 -13.25 -14.20
N VAL A 138 12.95 -12.00 -14.62
CA VAL A 138 13.60 -11.45 -15.83
C VAL A 138 14.13 -10.06 -15.52
N ASN A 139 15.33 -9.77 -15.96
CA ASN A 139 15.91 -8.44 -15.88
C ASN A 139 16.77 -8.20 -17.15
N THR A 140 16.17 -7.60 -18.14
CA THR A 140 16.80 -7.19 -19.40
C THR A 140 16.72 -5.68 -19.55
N ARG A 141 17.32 -5.11 -20.60
CA ARG A 141 17.21 -3.67 -20.87
C ARG A 141 15.78 -3.18 -21.09
N SER A 142 14.89 -4.04 -21.61
CA SER A 142 13.52 -3.69 -21.99
C SER A 142 12.46 -4.30 -21.09
N THR A 143 12.80 -5.31 -20.28
CA THR A 143 11.82 -6.11 -19.54
C THR A 143 12.32 -6.40 -18.14
N LEU A 144 11.48 -6.08 -17.16
CA LEU A 144 11.65 -6.42 -15.75
C LEU A 144 10.42 -7.19 -15.28
N LEU A 145 10.60 -8.43 -14.86
CA LEU A 145 9.50 -9.30 -14.40
C LEU A 145 9.83 -9.85 -13.01
N TRP A 146 8.85 -9.73 -12.12
CA TRP A 146 8.91 -10.22 -10.76
C TRP A 146 7.79 -11.22 -10.48
N ALA A 147 8.07 -12.21 -9.64
CA ALA A 147 7.08 -13.00 -8.95
C ALA A 147 7.06 -12.60 -7.48
N THR A 148 5.87 -12.39 -6.91
CA THR A 148 5.69 -12.04 -5.51
C THR A 148 4.80 -13.07 -4.85
N ALA A 149 5.18 -13.53 -3.66
CA ALA A 149 4.38 -14.39 -2.82
C ALA A 149 4.52 -13.93 -1.36
N GLY A 150 3.47 -14.07 -0.57
CA GLY A 150 3.51 -13.66 0.82
C GLY A 150 2.40 -14.28 1.65
N LEU A 151 2.54 -14.13 2.95
CA LEU A 151 1.55 -14.48 3.96
C LEU A 151 1.25 -13.23 4.76
N PHE A 152 0.00 -13.04 5.12
CA PHE A 152 -0.44 -11.92 5.94
C PHE A 152 -1.51 -12.33 6.94
N TYR A 153 -1.58 -11.59 8.02
CA TYR A 153 -2.64 -11.58 9.01
C TYR A 153 -3.43 -10.29 8.89
N GLU A 154 -4.73 -10.37 8.99
CA GLU A 154 -5.63 -9.22 8.90
C GLU A 154 -6.68 -9.28 10.00
N HIS A 155 -6.98 -8.13 10.60
CA HIS A 155 -8.02 -7.93 11.59
C HIS A 155 -8.80 -6.67 11.25
N GLU A 156 -10.12 -6.76 11.22
CA GLU A 156 -11.02 -5.65 10.88
C GLU A 156 -12.07 -5.46 11.95
N GLU A 157 -12.39 -4.20 12.24
CA GLU A 157 -13.48 -3.75 13.13
C GLU A 157 -14.38 -2.78 12.35
N TRP A 158 -15.66 -3.10 12.33
CA TRP A 158 -16.70 -2.32 11.64
C TRP A 158 -17.64 -1.63 12.63
#